data_d76ab816b231d53637dab31a29a745e3
#
_entry.id   d76ab816b231d53637dab31a29a745e3
#
_cell.length_a   1.000
_cell.length_b   1.000
_cell.length_c   1.000
_cell.angle_alpha   90.00
_cell.angle_beta   90.00
_cell.angle_gamma   90.00
#
_symmetry.space_group_name_H-M   'P 1'
#
loop_
_entity.id
_entity.type
_entity.pdbx_description
1 polymer ?
#
loop_
_entity_poly.entity_id
_entity_poly.type
_entity_poly.pdbx_seq_one_letter_code
_entity_poly.pdbx_strand_id
1 'polypeptide(L)'
;FFAKVFSGIEKVADEKGYKVITCISNESSEKEINALEMLSNGTIDGFILSIAEESQKLQKFDHFTTIINEGTPIVMFDRIADEVNCDKVIVDDFESAFNATEHLIKTGCKKIALLSAIDNLSVGKLRAQGFYKAMGDSGLKVDENLVILTNNNDEFNSKIGGFFIKNKPDGVFAVDEHASVTAMKLGIQNGYKIPQELSIIGFADGVWSRRMTPSLSTVSQHGPEIGEVAAQLLIDKLESSEETFTFTTTIIKTELRQRDSTRKL
;
A
#
# COMPACT_ATOMS: atom_id res chain seq x y z
N PHE A 1 5.47 6.15 -0.30
CA PHE A 1 4.75 5.67 0.87
C PHE A 1 5.70 5.46 2.05
N PHE A 2 6.68 4.55 1.98
CA PHE A 2 7.58 4.18 3.09
C PHE A 2 8.34 5.37 3.73
N ALA A 3 8.81 6.33 2.95
CA ALA A 3 9.47 7.53 3.49
C ALA A 3 8.56 8.35 4.42
N LYS A 4 7.25 8.34 4.19
CA LYS A 4 6.27 9.00 5.06
C LYS A 4 6.04 8.21 6.35
N VAL A 5 5.97 6.88 6.26
CA VAL A 5 5.88 6.00 7.43
C VAL A 5 7.12 6.18 8.30
N PHE A 6 8.31 6.14 7.70
CA PHE A 6 9.57 6.38 8.39
C PHE A 6 9.60 7.74 9.13
N SER A 7 9.09 8.80 8.49
CA SER A 7 8.99 10.11 9.15
C SER A 7 8.10 10.11 10.40
N GLY A 8 7.03 9.29 10.39
CA GLY A 8 6.18 9.10 11.58
C GLY A 8 6.88 8.32 12.68
N ILE A 9 7.60 7.25 12.31
CA ILE A 9 8.40 6.46 13.25
C ILE A 9 9.48 7.32 13.91
N GLU A 10 10.26 8.05 13.09
CA GLU A 10 11.34 8.90 13.58
C GLU A 10 10.84 9.97 14.57
N LYS A 11 9.71 10.61 14.25
CA LYS A 11 9.11 11.63 15.12
C LYS A 11 8.83 11.09 16.52
N VAL A 12 8.12 9.96 16.63
CA VAL A 12 7.76 9.38 17.93
C VAL A 12 8.99 8.84 18.65
N ALA A 13 9.91 8.19 17.93
CA ALA A 13 11.16 7.69 18.50
C ALA A 13 12.00 8.82 19.09
N ASP A 14 12.17 9.93 18.36
CA ASP A 14 12.95 11.09 18.87
C ASP A 14 12.30 11.75 20.08
N GLU A 15 10.98 11.94 20.08
CA GLU A 15 10.19 12.47 21.22
C GLU A 15 10.35 11.60 22.48
N LYS A 16 10.54 10.28 22.31
CA LYS A 16 10.71 9.30 23.39
C LYS A 16 12.17 8.98 23.72
N GLY A 17 13.14 9.59 23.03
CA GLY A 17 14.58 9.40 23.28
C GLY A 17 15.18 8.16 22.62
N TYR A 18 14.45 7.47 21.74
CA TYR A 18 14.93 6.34 20.96
C TYR A 18 15.63 6.79 19.67
N LYS A 19 16.47 5.91 19.12
CA LYS A 19 17.12 6.13 17.82
C LYS A 19 16.69 5.06 16.82
N VAL A 20 16.50 5.46 15.57
CA VAL A 20 16.05 4.59 14.49
C VAL A 20 17.23 4.19 13.61
N ILE A 21 17.38 2.89 13.39
CA ILE A 21 18.32 2.32 12.40
C ILE A 21 17.46 1.78 11.25
N THR A 22 17.75 2.20 10.03
CA THR A 22 17.03 1.74 8.85
C THR A 22 17.81 0.70 8.08
N CYS A 23 17.20 -0.47 7.85
CA CYS A 23 17.71 -1.52 6.97
C CYS A 23 16.79 -1.69 5.76
N ILE A 24 17.38 -1.93 4.59
CA ILE A 24 16.63 -2.10 3.34
C ILE A 24 16.84 -3.53 2.84
N SER A 25 15.77 -4.33 2.86
CA SER A 25 15.78 -5.73 2.38
C SER A 25 15.79 -5.82 0.85
N ASN A 26 15.39 -4.77 0.12
CA ASN A 26 15.17 -4.81 -1.33
C ASN A 26 14.25 -5.98 -1.74
N GLU A 27 13.19 -6.21 -0.97
CA GLU A 27 12.20 -7.26 -1.19
C GLU A 27 12.76 -8.71 -1.14
N SER A 28 13.97 -8.90 -0.63
CA SER A 28 14.63 -10.20 -0.49
C SER A 28 14.44 -10.79 0.90
N SER A 29 13.97 -12.03 0.95
CA SER A 29 13.83 -12.81 2.20
C SER A 29 15.17 -13.06 2.87
N GLU A 30 16.22 -13.34 2.11
CA GLU A 30 17.56 -13.54 2.65
C GLU A 30 18.09 -12.28 3.35
N LYS A 31 17.94 -11.11 2.72
CA LYS A 31 18.39 -9.84 3.31
C LYS A 31 17.54 -9.45 4.53
N GLU A 32 16.26 -9.76 4.52
CA GLU A 32 15.37 -9.56 5.66
C GLU A 32 15.82 -10.40 6.85
N ILE A 33 16.06 -11.70 6.66
CA ILE A 33 16.57 -12.62 7.67
C ILE A 33 17.92 -12.14 8.21
N ASN A 34 18.89 -11.86 7.32
CA ASN A 34 20.23 -11.43 7.72
C ASN A 34 20.20 -10.12 8.53
N ALA A 35 19.33 -9.16 8.18
CA ALA A 35 19.20 -7.92 8.92
C ALA A 35 18.63 -8.16 10.34
N LEU A 36 17.62 -9.00 10.45
CA LEU A 36 17.03 -9.37 11.73
C LEU A 36 18.02 -10.09 12.63
N GLU A 37 18.70 -11.13 12.13
CA GLU A 37 19.69 -11.90 12.89
C GLU A 37 20.89 -11.04 13.33
N MET A 38 21.37 -10.14 12.45
CA MET A 38 22.50 -9.26 12.77
C MET A 38 22.16 -8.29 13.90
N LEU A 39 20.93 -7.76 13.93
CA LEU A 39 20.55 -6.71 14.85
C LEU A 39 19.94 -7.22 16.16
N SER A 40 19.33 -8.41 16.18
CA SER A 40 18.73 -9.01 17.38
C SER A 40 19.73 -9.36 18.48
N ASN A 41 21.02 -9.36 18.18
CA ASN A 41 22.09 -9.68 19.13
C ASN A 41 22.37 -8.56 20.17
N GLY A 42 21.33 -7.89 20.66
CA GLY A 42 21.44 -6.83 21.66
C GLY A 42 21.88 -5.46 21.11
N THR A 43 21.87 -5.30 19.78
CA THR A 43 22.19 -4.02 19.12
C THR A 43 21.00 -3.06 19.12
N ILE A 44 19.77 -3.61 19.10
CA ILE A 44 18.52 -2.85 19.09
C ILE A 44 17.53 -3.41 20.11
N ASP A 45 16.54 -2.61 20.45
CA ASP A 45 15.49 -2.96 21.41
C ASP A 45 14.28 -3.64 20.76
N GLY A 46 13.99 -3.37 19.48
CA GLY A 46 12.88 -3.97 18.76
C GLY A 46 12.82 -3.58 17.29
N PHE A 47 11.89 -4.18 16.55
CA PHE A 47 11.72 -3.98 15.11
C PHE A 47 10.36 -3.41 14.73
N ILE A 48 10.35 -2.48 13.77
CA ILE A 48 9.17 -2.06 13.03
C ILE A 48 9.45 -2.42 11.55
N LEU A 49 8.63 -3.28 10.95
CA LEU A 49 8.91 -3.78 9.60
C LEU A 49 7.66 -3.99 8.76
N SER A 50 7.85 -3.90 7.45
CA SER A 50 6.92 -4.39 6.43
C SER A 50 7.57 -5.58 5.74
N ILE A 51 6.90 -6.71 5.67
CA ILE A 51 7.46 -7.98 5.22
C ILE A 51 7.95 -7.87 3.78
N ALA A 52 9.13 -8.42 3.47
CA ALA A 52 9.66 -8.51 2.12
C ALA A 52 8.71 -9.29 1.20
N GLU A 53 8.60 -8.86 -0.06
CA GLU A 53 7.77 -9.53 -1.07
C GLU A 53 8.07 -11.02 -1.18
N GLU A 54 9.37 -11.38 -1.19
CA GLU A 54 9.81 -12.77 -1.30
C GLU A 54 9.38 -13.61 -0.10
N SER A 55 9.47 -13.08 1.12
CA SER A 55 9.00 -13.76 2.35
C SER A 55 7.49 -13.98 2.31
N GLN A 56 6.72 -12.97 1.88
CA GLN A 56 5.27 -13.08 1.72
C GLN A 56 4.91 -14.11 0.63
N LYS A 57 5.60 -14.12 -0.49
CA LYS A 57 5.39 -15.07 -1.60
C LYS A 57 5.71 -16.51 -1.19
N LEU A 58 6.79 -16.71 -0.44
CA LEU A 58 7.22 -18.02 0.03
C LEU A 58 6.45 -18.51 1.24
N GLN A 59 5.64 -17.66 1.88
CA GLN A 59 4.92 -17.93 3.14
C GLN A 59 5.89 -18.43 4.23
N LYS A 60 7.08 -17.81 4.32
CA LYS A 60 8.11 -18.16 5.29
C LYS A 60 8.24 -17.05 6.32
N PHE A 61 7.80 -17.32 7.53
CA PHE A 61 7.73 -16.34 8.60
C PHE A 61 8.40 -16.81 9.91
N ASP A 62 9.06 -17.99 9.89
CA ASP A 62 9.67 -18.59 11.09
C ASP A 62 10.73 -17.69 11.73
N HIS A 63 11.47 -16.94 10.92
CA HIS A 63 12.49 -16.01 11.39
C HIS A 63 11.91 -14.90 12.27
N PHE A 64 10.71 -14.39 11.99
CA PHE A 64 10.04 -13.42 12.87
C PHE A 64 9.67 -14.05 14.20
N THR A 65 9.09 -15.26 14.16
CA THR A 65 8.72 -15.99 15.37
C THR A 65 9.93 -16.32 16.24
N THR A 66 11.05 -16.68 15.63
CA THR A 66 12.32 -16.93 16.32
C THR A 66 12.78 -15.68 17.09
N ILE A 67 12.85 -14.53 16.43
CA ILE A 67 13.28 -13.25 17.03
C ILE A 67 12.36 -12.84 18.20
N ILE A 68 11.05 -13.02 18.02
CA ILE A 68 10.07 -12.71 19.09
C ILE A 68 10.27 -13.63 20.28
N ASN A 69 10.49 -14.94 20.05
CA ASN A 69 10.74 -15.91 21.12
C ASN A 69 12.07 -15.67 21.85
N GLU A 70 13.03 -15.03 21.21
CA GLU A 70 14.29 -14.60 21.81
C GLU A 70 14.15 -13.31 22.63
N GLY A 71 12.96 -12.72 22.65
CA GLY A 71 12.61 -11.57 23.50
C GLY A 71 12.66 -10.22 22.79
N THR A 72 12.92 -10.17 21.47
CA THR A 72 12.93 -8.92 20.72
C THR A 72 11.54 -8.67 20.10
N PRO A 73 10.80 -7.62 20.51
CA PRO A 73 9.46 -7.35 20.00
C PRO A 73 9.49 -6.86 18.54
N ILE A 74 8.46 -7.25 17.81
CA ILE A 74 8.23 -6.83 16.42
C ILE A 74 6.87 -6.14 16.32
N VAL A 75 6.80 -5.06 15.54
CA VAL A 75 5.55 -4.47 15.04
C VAL A 75 5.59 -4.51 13.52
N MET A 76 4.56 -5.09 12.89
CA MET A 76 4.43 -5.13 11.44
C MET A 76 3.54 -4.03 10.93
N PHE A 77 3.84 -3.47 9.76
CA PHE A 77 2.96 -2.50 9.10
C PHE A 77 2.83 -2.77 7.60
N ASP A 78 1.74 -2.29 6.98
CA ASP A 78 1.43 -2.42 5.55
C ASP A 78 1.29 -3.88 5.12
N ARG A 79 2.41 -4.56 4.88
CA ARG A 79 2.44 -6.00 4.59
C ARG A 79 2.74 -6.78 5.88
N ILE A 80 1.84 -7.66 6.22
CA ILE A 80 1.85 -8.41 7.48
C ILE A 80 1.78 -9.92 7.24
N ALA A 81 2.11 -10.71 8.26
CA ALA A 81 1.82 -12.14 8.36
C ALA A 81 0.83 -12.36 9.51
N ASP A 82 -0.33 -12.94 9.20
CA ASP A 82 -1.36 -13.21 10.21
C ASP A 82 -0.90 -14.26 11.22
N GLU A 83 -0.06 -15.20 10.79
CA GLU A 83 0.50 -16.30 11.58
C GLU A 83 1.51 -15.84 12.63
N VAL A 84 2.09 -14.65 12.49
CA VAL A 84 3.05 -14.10 13.43
C VAL A 84 2.34 -13.34 14.54
N ASN A 85 2.56 -13.74 15.78
CA ASN A 85 1.99 -13.11 16.97
C ASN A 85 2.77 -11.82 17.32
N CYS A 86 2.37 -10.70 16.75
CA CYS A 86 2.91 -9.37 17.00
C CYS A 86 1.85 -8.30 16.74
N ASP A 87 2.11 -7.05 17.18
CA ASP A 87 1.25 -5.94 16.83
C ASP A 87 1.36 -5.59 15.34
N LYS A 88 0.24 -5.16 14.77
CA LYS A 88 0.12 -4.89 13.34
C LYS A 88 -0.57 -3.56 13.09
N VAL A 89 -0.07 -2.78 12.14
CA VAL A 89 -0.67 -1.52 11.70
C VAL A 89 -0.93 -1.61 10.20
N ILE A 90 -2.19 -1.66 9.81
CA ILE A 90 -2.62 -1.80 8.42
C ILE A 90 -3.59 -0.68 8.03
N VAL A 91 -3.93 -0.61 6.77
CA VAL A 91 -5.04 0.22 6.29
C VAL A 91 -6.20 -0.68 5.83
N ASP A 92 -7.36 -0.07 5.64
CA ASP A 92 -8.55 -0.73 5.11
C ASP A 92 -8.50 -0.87 3.57
N ASP A 93 -7.50 -1.58 3.04
CA ASP A 93 -7.20 -1.70 1.61
C ASP A 93 -8.40 -2.09 0.75
N PHE A 94 -9.17 -3.09 1.18
CA PHE A 94 -10.36 -3.55 0.47
C PHE A 94 -11.44 -2.47 0.40
N GLU A 95 -11.80 -1.91 1.55
CA GLU A 95 -12.84 -0.88 1.67
C GLU A 95 -12.46 0.39 0.92
N SER A 96 -11.20 0.76 0.99
CA SER A 96 -10.64 1.91 0.29
C SER A 96 -10.73 1.79 -1.22
N ALA A 97 -10.39 0.61 -1.74
CA ALA A 97 -10.48 0.32 -3.17
C ALA A 97 -11.94 0.25 -3.64
N PHE A 98 -12.82 -0.33 -2.81
CA PHE A 98 -14.26 -0.31 -3.04
C PHE A 98 -14.77 1.12 -3.17
N ASN A 99 -14.49 1.98 -2.19
CA ASN A 99 -14.95 3.37 -2.16
C ASN A 99 -14.37 4.20 -3.32
N ALA A 100 -13.11 3.99 -3.69
CA ALA A 100 -12.47 4.65 -4.82
C ALA A 100 -13.13 4.25 -6.16
N THR A 101 -13.43 2.98 -6.33
CA THR A 101 -14.11 2.45 -7.53
C THR A 101 -15.56 2.92 -7.59
N GLU A 102 -16.27 2.89 -6.46
CA GLU A 102 -17.63 3.41 -6.34
C GLU A 102 -17.72 4.89 -6.70
N HIS A 103 -16.70 5.69 -6.30
CA HIS A 103 -16.61 7.09 -6.70
C HIS A 103 -16.53 7.25 -8.23
N LEU A 104 -15.68 6.46 -8.91
CA LEU A 104 -15.63 6.47 -10.38
C LEU A 104 -16.98 6.12 -11.00
N ILE A 105 -17.67 5.12 -10.47
CA ILE A 105 -19.00 4.71 -10.95
C ILE A 105 -20.03 5.82 -10.73
N LYS A 106 -20.10 6.39 -9.54
CA LYS A 106 -21.04 7.46 -9.18
C LYS A 106 -20.81 8.74 -10.00
N THR A 107 -19.58 8.99 -10.44
CA THR A 107 -19.25 10.12 -11.34
C THR A 107 -19.47 9.82 -12.82
N GLY A 108 -20.07 8.67 -13.12
CA GLY A 108 -20.57 8.30 -14.45
C GLY A 108 -19.60 7.51 -15.32
N CYS A 109 -18.50 6.98 -14.76
CA CYS A 109 -17.61 6.05 -15.46
C CYS A 109 -18.30 4.69 -15.63
N LYS A 110 -18.15 4.09 -16.82
CA LYS A 110 -18.75 2.79 -17.19
C LYS A 110 -17.72 1.77 -17.66
N LYS A 111 -16.62 2.23 -18.24
CA LYS A 111 -15.50 1.42 -18.73
C LYS A 111 -14.28 1.64 -17.84
N ILE A 112 -14.35 1.08 -16.64
CA ILE A 112 -13.34 1.33 -15.63
C ILE A 112 -12.24 0.26 -15.69
N ALA A 113 -11.00 0.72 -15.87
CA ALA A 113 -9.83 -0.15 -15.86
C ALA A 113 -9.30 -0.35 -14.44
N LEU A 114 -8.84 -1.58 -14.16
CA LEU A 114 -8.06 -1.94 -12.99
C LEU A 114 -6.61 -2.14 -13.39
N LEU A 115 -5.70 -1.38 -12.78
CA LEU A 115 -4.27 -1.41 -13.09
C LEU A 115 -3.46 -1.69 -11.83
N SER A 116 -2.65 -2.77 -11.85
CA SER A 116 -1.80 -3.19 -10.73
C SER A 116 -0.44 -3.68 -11.21
N ALA A 117 0.63 -3.22 -10.55
CA ALA A 117 1.97 -3.76 -10.68
C ALA A 117 2.40 -4.61 -9.45
N ILE A 118 1.47 -4.87 -8.51
CA ILE A 118 1.71 -5.50 -7.21
C ILE A 118 0.67 -6.58 -6.87
N ASP A 119 0.16 -7.29 -7.88
CA ASP A 119 -0.92 -8.28 -7.69
C ASP A 119 -0.50 -9.49 -6.85
N ASN A 120 0.79 -9.80 -6.78
CA ASN A 120 1.35 -10.83 -5.90
C ASN A 120 1.32 -10.47 -4.41
N LEU A 121 1.23 -9.18 -4.07
CA LEU A 121 1.20 -8.71 -2.68
C LEU A 121 -0.21 -8.78 -2.08
N SER A 122 -0.29 -9.01 -0.76
CA SER A 122 -1.57 -9.05 -0.04
C SER A 122 -2.39 -7.77 -0.24
N VAL A 123 -1.75 -6.62 -0.12
CA VAL A 123 -2.37 -5.30 -0.31
C VAL A 123 -2.89 -5.11 -1.75
N GLY A 124 -2.15 -5.56 -2.76
CA GLY A 124 -2.58 -5.53 -4.16
C GLY A 124 -3.84 -6.37 -4.40
N LYS A 125 -3.86 -7.59 -3.84
CA LYS A 125 -5.03 -8.49 -3.93
C LYS A 125 -6.26 -7.91 -3.26
N LEU A 126 -6.12 -7.35 -2.05
CA LEU A 126 -7.25 -6.72 -1.33
C LEU A 126 -7.82 -5.53 -2.11
N ARG A 127 -6.98 -4.70 -2.71
CA ARG A 127 -7.40 -3.56 -3.54
C ARG A 127 -8.13 -4.03 -4.80
N ALA A 128 -7.61 -5.07 -5.47
CA ALA A 128 -8.29 -5.67 -6.62
C ALA A 128 -9.66 -6.26 -6.23
N GLN A 129 -9.75 -6.95 -5.10
CA GLN A 129 -11.03 -7.48 -4.59
C GLN A 129 -12.04 -6.36 -4.32
N GLY A 130 -11.61 -5.25 -3.72
CA GLY A 130 -12.46 -4.07 -3.50
C GLY A 130 -13.01 -3.50 -4.80
N PHE A 131 -12.17 -3.40 -5.85
CA PHE A 131 -12.61 -3.01 -7.19
C PHE A 131 -13.68 -3.96 -7.75
N TYR A 132 -13.41 -5.27 -7.76
CA TYR A 132 -14.37 -6.25 -8.28
C TYR A 132 -15.71 -6.21 -7.53
N LYS A 133 -15.65 -6.04 -6.22
CA LYS A 133 -16.85 -5.92 -5.38
C LYS A 133 -17.67 -4.68 -5.74
N ALA A 134 -17.05 -3.51 -5.88
CA ALA A 134 -17.74 -2.28 -6.24
C ALA A 134 -18.38 -2.36 -7.64
N MET A 135 -17.68 -2.94 -8.61
CA MET A 135 -18.22 -3.19 -9.96
C MET A 135 -19.45 -4.11 -9.90
N GLY A 136 -19.35 -5.23 -9.14
CA GLY A 136 -20.44 -6.18 -8.99
C GLY A 136 -21.68 -5.59 -8.32
N ASP A 137 -21.49 -4.87 -7.21
CA ASP A 137 -22.61 -4.23 -6.47
C ASP A 137 -23.33 -3.17 -7.29
N SER A 138 -22.62 -2.52 -8.21
CA SER A 138 -23.18 -1.54 -9.13
C SER A 138 -23.83 -2.15 -10.38
N GLY A 139 -23.81 -3.48 -10.52
CA GLY A 139 -24.32 -4.18 -11.69
C GLY A 139 -23.49 -3.99 -12.96
N LEU A 140 -22.28 -3.44 -12.85
CA LEU A 140 -21.36 -3.28 -13.97
C LEU A 140 -20.55 -4.57 -14.18
N LYS A 141 -20.45 -5.00 -15.43
CA LYS A 141 -19.57 -6.13 -15.78
C LYS A 141 -18.16 -5.64 -15.94
N VAL A 142 -17.22 -6.36 -15.32
CA VAL A 142 -15.80 -6.15 -15.56
C VAL A 142 -15.45 -6.68 -16.96
N ASP A 143 -14.83 -5.83 -17.77
CA ASP A 143 -14.23 -6.24 -19.05
C ASP A 143 -12.77 -6.63 -18.78
N GLU A 144 -12.44 -7.90 -18.97
CA GLU A 144 -11.08 -8.42 -18.75
C GLU A 144 -10.01 -7.71 -19.61
N ASN A 145 -10.40 -7.11 -20.74
CA ASN A 145 -9.49 -6.29 -21.52
C ASN A 145 -9.12 -4.96 -20.81
N LEU A 146 -9.88 -4.57 -19.79
CA LEU A 146 -9.61 -3.39 -18.97
C LEU A 146 -8.84 -3.73 -17.67
N VAL A 147 -8.41 -4.98 -17.50
CA VAL A 147 -7.69 -5.43 -16.32
C VAL A 147 -6.22 -5.72 -16.66
N ILE A 148 -5.30 -5.06 -15.97
CA ILE A 148 -3.88 -5.36 -15.99
C ILE A 148 -3.44 -5.64 -14.56
N LEU A 149 -3.19 -6.91 -14.26
CA LEU A 149 -2.63 -7.39 -13.02
C LEU A 149 -1.26 -7.99 -13.30
N THR A 150 -0.23 -7.44 -12.66
CA THR A 150 1.16 -7.87 -12.81
C THR A 150 1.87 -7.85 -11.46
N ASN A 151 3.02 -8.50 -11.41
CA ASN A 151 3.76 -8.71 -10.18
C ASN A 151 4.96 -7.75 -10.03
N ASN A 152 5.24 -6.95 -11.05
CA ASN A 152 6.32 -5.97 -11.02
C ASN A 152 6.13 -4.90 -12.11
N ASN A 153 6.90 -3.83 -11.98
CA ASN A 153 6.84 -2.68 -12.88
C ASN A 153 7.23 -2.99 -14.33
N ASP A 154 8.18 -3.90 -14.56
CA ASP A 154 8.66 -4.23 -15.91
C ASP A 154 7.59 -4.97 -16.70
N GLU A 155 6.96 -5.97 -16.08
CA GLU A 155 5.82 -6.66 -16.65
C GLU A 155 4.65 -5.71 -16.93
N PHE A 156 4.33 -4.83 -15.97
CA PHE A 156 3.31 -3.81 -16.11
C PHE A 156 3.57 -2.90 -17.30
N ASN A 157 4.79 -2.35 -17.39
CA ASN A 157 5.19 -1.47 -18.48
C ASN A 157 5.11 -2.15 -19.85
N SER A 158 5.38 -3.45 -19.93
CA SER A 158 5.25 -4.22 -21.16
C SER A 158 3.79 -4.39 -21.60
N LYS A 159 2.86 -4.57 -20.65
CA LYS A 159 1.43 -4.81 -20.93
C LYS A 159 0.63 -3.53 -21.19
N ILE A 160 1.02 -2.43 -20.58
CA ILE A 160 0.26 -1.16 -20.68
C ILE A 160 0.41 -0.46 -22.04
N GLY A 161 1.43 -0.86 -22.85
CA GLY A 161 1.65 -0.30 -24.18
C GLY A 161 0.44 -0.46 -25.09
N GLY A 162 -0.05 0.65 -25.67
CA GLY A 162 -1.23 0.64 -26.54
C GLY A 162 -2.59 0.41 -25.85
N PHE A 163 -2.60 0.15 -24.55
CA PHE A 163 -3.81 -0.17 -23.77
C PHE A 163 -4.92 0.89 -23.93
N PHE A 164 -4.58 2.17 -23.77
CA PHE A 164 -5.54 3.28 -23.85
C PHE A 164 -6.12 3.47 -25.25
N ILE A 165 -5.33 3.25 -26.31
CA ILE A 165 -5.77 3.33 -27.71
C ILE A 165 -6.77 2.20 -28.01
N LYS A 166 -6.41 0.99 -27.60
CA LYS A 166 -7.18 -0.23 -27.90
C LYS A 166 -8.49 -0.28 -27.13
N ASN A 167 -8.45 -0.04 -25.83
CA ASN A 167 -9.55 -0.36 -24.92
C ASN A 167 -10.44 0.84 -24.60
N LYS A 168 -9.91 2.05 -24.70
CA LYS A 168 -10.62 3.33 -24.47
C LYS A 168 -11.41 3.34 -23.15
N PRO A 169 -10.76 3.20 -21.99
CA PRO A 169 -11.40 3.34 -20.69
C PRO A 169 -11.91 4.78 -20.50
N ASP A 170 -12.96 4.97 -19.68
CA ASP A 170 -13.44 6.28 -19.21
C ASP A 170 -13.16 6.50 -17.72
N GLY A 171 -12.70 5.45 -17.01
CA GLY A 171 -12.23 5.46 -15.64
C GLY A 171 -11.03 4.55 -15.46
N VAL A 172 -10.15 4.87 -14.49
CA VAL A 172 -9.03 4.03 -14.07
C VAL A 172 -8.94 4.05 -12.55
N PHE A 173 -8.93 2.86 -11.96
CA PHE A 173 -8.45 2.64 -10.61
C PHE A 173 -7.10 1.96 -10.67
N ALA A 174 -6.05 2.67 -10.21
CA ALA A 174 -4.69 2.17 -10.17
C ALA A 174 -4.29 1.88 -8.72
N VAL A 175 -3.94 0.62 -8.42
CA VAL A 175 -3.77 0.13 -7.04
C VAL A 175 -2.44 0.51 -6.38
N ASP A 176 -1.52 1.11 -7.14
CA ASP A 176 -0.20 1.54 -6.66
C ASP A 176 0.24 2.85 -7.33
N GLU A 177 1.31 3.47 -6.79
CA GLU A 177 1.80 4.77 -7.29
C GLU A 177 2.37 4.65 -8.72
N HIS A 178 3.08 3.56 -9.04
CA HIS A 178 3.65 3.36 -10.38
C HIS A 178 2.57 3.25 -11.46
N ALA A 179 1.58 2.41 -11.23
CA ALA A 179 0.44 2.26 -12.13
C ALA A 179 -0.34 3.58 -12.29
N SER A 180 -0.51 4.33 -11.19
CA SER A 180 -1.22 5.61 -11.17
C SER A 180 -0.53 6.67 -12.04
N VAL A 181 0.77 6.85 -11.84
CA VAL A 181 1.58 7.83 -12.59
C VAL A 181 1.65 7.44 -14.06
N THR A 182 1.81 6.14 -14.34
CA THR A 182 1.86 5.62 -15.71
C THR A 182 0.51 5.82 -16.43
N ALA A 183 -0.61 5.57 -15.75
CA ALA A 183 -1.94 5.80 -16.29
C ALA A 183 -2.16 7.29 -16.66
N MET A 184 -1.78 8.21 -15.77
CA MET A 184 -1.84 9.65 -16.04
C MET A 184 -1.01 10.04 -17.26
N LYS A 185 0.26 9.61 -17.29
CA LYS A 185 1.18 9.89 -18.40
C LYS A 185 0.60 9.41 -19.73
N LEU A 186 0.17 8.15 -19.79
CA LEU A 186 -0.34 7.56 -21.02
C LEU A 186 -1.70 8.13 -21.41
N GLY A 187 -2.58 8.43 -20.45
CA GLY A 187 -3.84 9.12 -20.73
C GLY A 187 -3.61 10.46 -21.44
N ILE A 188 -2.72 11.29 -20.91
CA ILE A 188 -2.34 12.58 -21.51
C ILE A 188 -1.70 12.39 -22.88
N GLN A 189 -0.75 11.47 -23.03
CA GLN A 189 -0.07 11.20 -24.29
C GLN A 189 -1.00 10.70 -25.40
N ASN A 190 -2.07 10.01 -25.03
CA ASN A 190 -3.08 9.54 -25.96
C ASN A 190 -4.23 10.55 -26.20
N GLY A 191 -4.08 11.78 -25.71
CA GLY A 191 -4.97 12.91 -26.00
C GLY A 191 -6.26 12.94 -25.20
N TYR A 192 -6.37 12.14 -24.11
CA TYR A 192 -7.55 12.21 -23.25
C TYR A 192 -7.66 13.54 -22.50
N LYS A 193 -8.85 14.09 -22.47
CA LYS A 193 -9.18 15.19 -21.56
C LYS A 193 -9.48 14.62 -20.17
N ILE A 194 -8.57 14.83 -19.24
CA ILE A 194 -8.71 14.40 -17.86
C ILE A 194 -9.22 15.58 -17.04
N PRO A 195 -10.34 15.45 -16.31
CA PRO A 195 -11.11 14.23 -16.01
C PRO A 195 -12.30 13.97 -16.96
N GLN A 196 -12.57 14.81 -17.97
CA GLN A 196 -13.83 14.80 -18.72
C GLN A 196 -14.04 13.50 -19.51
N GLU A 197 -12.99 13.00 -20.16
CA GLU A 197 -13.02 11.77 -20.97
C GLU A 197 -12.44 10.56 -20.22
N LEU A 198 -11.53 10.80 -19.28
CA LEU A 198 -10.87 9.78 -18.48
C LEU A 198 -10.68 10.25 -17.04
N SER A 199 -11.39 9.64 -16.10
CA SER A 199 -11.17 9.85 -14.66
C SER A 199 -10.16 8.85 -14.12
N ILE A 200 -9.20 9.31 -13.29
CA ILE A 200 -8.16 8.44 -12.73
C ILE A 200 -8.10 8.61 -11.22
N ILE A 201 -8.15 7.51 -10.49
CA ILE A 201 -7.84 7.43 -9.06
C ILE A 201 -6.65 6.52 -8.87
N GLY A 202 -5.64 7.00 -8.14
CA GLY A 202 -4.50 6.23 -7.71
C GLY A 202 -4.58 5.79 -6.25
N PHE A 203 -3.72 4.85 -5.86
CA PHE A 203 -3.48 4.50 -4.48
C PHE A 203 -2.09 5.01 -4.06
N ALA A 204 -1.96 5.42 -2.79
CA ALA A 204 -0.83 6.16 -2.23
C ALA A 204 -0.77 7.65 -2.64
N ASP A 205 -0.76 8.53 -1.63
CA ASP A 205 -0.73 10.00 -1.80
C ASP A 205 0.71 10.52 -1.75
N GLY A 206 1.48 10.21 -2.79
CA GLY A 206 2.85 10.67 -2.97
C GLY A 206 2.96 12.16 -3.34
N VAL A 207 4.20 12.67 -3.41
CA VAL A 207 4.48 14.06 -3.82
C VAL A 207 4.01 14.31 -5.26
N TRP A 208 4.15 13.32 -6.11
CA TRP A 208 3.78 13.40 -7.52
C TRP A 208 2.29 13.64 -7.73
N SER A 209 1.43 13.02 -6.92
CA SER A 209 -0.02 13.18 -7.06
C SER A 209 -0.48 14.63 -7.04
N ARG A 210 0.19 15.49 -6.26
CA ARG A 210 -0.11 16.93 -6.15
C ARG A 210 0.58 17.79 -7.19
N ARG A 211 1.70 17.34 -7.74
CA ARG A 211 2.55 18.10 -8.67
C ARG A 211 2.27 17.81 -10.15
N MET A 212 1.49 16.79 -10.43
CA MET A 212 1.03 16.51 -11.79
C MET A 212 0.02 17.54 -12.27
N THR A 213 -0.14 17.68 -13.58
CA THR A 213 -1.16 18.53 -14.22
C THR A 213 -1.90 17.69 -15.27
N PRO A 214 -3.20 17.39 -15.03
CA PRO A 214 -3.99 17.69 -13.82
C PRO A 214 -3.49 16.93 -12.58
N SER A 215 -3.80 17.44 -11.38
CA SER A 215 -3.40 16.81 -10.13
C SER A 215 -4.18 15.50 -9.91
N LEU A 216 -3.49 14.47 -9.40
CA LEU A 216 -4.02 13.10 -9.29
C LEU A 216 -4.85 12.93 -8.02
N SER A 217 -6.10 12.50 -8.18
CA SER A 217 -6.95 12.00 -7.09
C SER A 217 -6.40 10.67 -6.57
N THR A 218 -6.29 10.53 -5.26
CA THR A 218 -5.64 9.36 -4.66
C THR A 218 -6.30 8.94 -3.37
N VAL A 219 -6.23 7.65 -3.08
CA VAL A 219 -6.45 7.13 -1.72
C VAL A 219 -5.21 7.43 -0.89
N SER A 220 -5.37 8.18 0.18
CA SER A 220 -4.31 8.46 1.16
C SER A 220 -4.29 7.40 2.25
N GLN A 221 -3.14 6.78 2.46
CA GLN A 221 -2.93 5.75 3.49
C GLN A 221 -2.48 6.36 4.83
N HIS A 222 -2.38 7.69 4.94
CA HIS A 222 -1.89 8.37 6.15
C HIS A 222 -0.54 7.84 6.67
N GLY A 223 0.44 7.71 5.77
CA GLY A 223 1.75 7.12 6.08
C GLY A 223 2.41 7.62 7.38
N PRO A 224 2.44 8.93 7.69
CA PRO A 224 2.97 9.38 8.97
C PRO A 224 2.23 8.80 10.18
N GLU A 225 0.91 8.72 10.15
CA GLU A 225 0.08 8.16 11.22
C GLU A 225 0.36 6.66 11.42
N ILE A 226 0.52 5.89 10.32
CA ILE A 226 0.94 4.49 10.40
C ILE A 226 2.27 4.37 11.15
N GLY A 227 3.24 5.23 10.82
CA GLY A 227 4.54 5.24 11.47
C GLY A 227 4.48 5.64 12.94
N GLU A 228 3.70 6.67 13.27
CA GLU A 228 3.51 7.14 14.64
C GLU A 228 2.87 6.03 15.51
N VAL A 229 1.82 5.38 15.01
CA VAL A 229 1.15 4.28 15.73
C VAL A 229 2.07 3.07 15.88
N ALA A 230 2.80 2.68 14.84
CA ALA A 230 3.71 1.55 14.91
C ALA A 230 4.85 1.79 15.93
N ALA A 231 5.42 2.99 15.95
CA ALA A 231 6.44 3.36 16.91
C ALA A 231 5.89 3.40 18.33
N GLN A 232 4.71 3.96 18.53
CA GLN A 232 4.09 4.01 19.87
C GLN A 232 3.81 2.60 20.41
N LEU A 233 3.26 1.69 19.59
CA LEU A 233 3.01 0.29 19.97
C LEU A 233 4.30 -0.44 20.37
N LEU A 234 5.38 -0.23 19.62
CA LEU A 234 6.67 -0.83 19.96
C LEU A 234 7.22 -0.27 21.27
N ILE A 235 7.25 1.06 21.44
CA ILE A 235 7.80 1.72 22.61
C ILE A 235 6.97 1.37 23.85
N ASP A 236 5.64 1.38 23.77
CA ASP A 236 4.78 0.98 24.89
C ASP A 236 5.11 -0.44 25.37
N LYS A 237 5.42 -1.33 24.44
CA LYS A 237 5.83 -2.70 24.77
C LYS A 237 7.21 -2.76 25.40
N LEU A 238 8.17 -1.96 24.93
CA LEU A 238 9.52 -1.88 25.51
C LEU A 238 9.53 -1.29 26.91
N GLU A 239 8.63 -0.34 27.20
CA GLU A 239 8.53 0.32 28.50
C GLU A 239 7.57 -0.39 29.46
N SER A 240 6.82 -1.39 29.01
CA SER A 240 5.90 -2.15 29.83
C SER A 240 6.64 -3.10 30.78
N SER A 241 6.13 -3.18 32.01
CA SER A 241 6.54 -4.20 32.99
C SER A 241 5.69 -5.48 32.96
N GLU A 242 4.73 -5.58 32.01
CA GLU A 242 3.86 -6.74 31.91
C GLU A 242 4.60 -7.95 31.32
N GLU A 243 4.43 -9.14 31.95
CA GLU A 243 5.02 -10.39 31.48
C GLU A 243 4.22 -11.02 30.32
N THR A 244 2.96 -10.62 30.12
CA THR A 244 2.08 -11.16 29.07
C THR A 244 1.52 -10.01 28.21
N PHE A 245 1.78 -10.09 26.90
CA PHE A 245 1.30 -9.11 25.94
C PHE A 245 0.08 -9.65 25.15
N THR A 246 -0.92 -8.81 25.01
CA THR A 246 -1.97 -8.99 23.99
C THR A 246 -1.52 -8.25 22.73
N PHE A 247 -1.59 -8.91 21.57
CA PHE A 247 -1.27 -8.29 20.30
C PHE A 247 -2.53 -7.73 19.64
N THR A 248 -2.38 -6.58 19.01
CA THR A 248 -3.48 -5.86 18.37
C THR A 248 -3.21 -5.63 16.89
N THR A 249 -4.28 -5.59 16.08
CA THR A 249 -4.22 -5.09 14.72
C THR A 249 -4.93 -3.76 14.66
N THR A 250 -4.17 -2.69 14.48
CA THR A 250 -4.69 -1.33 14.34
C THR A 250 -4.95 -1.02 12.87
N ILE A 251 -6.17 -0.62 12.53
CA ILE A 251 -6.56 -0.25 11.17
C ILE A 251 -6.63 1.27 11.07
N ILE A 252 -5.71 1.87 10.33
CA ILE A 252 -5.73 3.29 9.99
C ILE A 252 -6.71 3.49 8.83
N LYS A 253 -7.71 4.34 9.04
CA LYS A 253 -8.69 4.64 8.00
C LYS A 253 -8.07 5.49 6.91
N THR A 254 -8.30 5.10 5.66
CA THR A 254 -7.85 5.85 4.50
C THR A 254 -8.80 6.99 4.15
N GLU A 255 -8.36 7.89 3.28
CA GLU A 255 -9.13 9.01 2.77
C GLU A 255 -9.00 9.11 1.25
N LEU A 256 -10.12 9.19 0.53
CA LEU A 256 -10.11 9.57 -0.88
C LEU A 256 -9.89 11.07 -1.01
N ARG A 257 -8.70 11.47 -1.40
CA ARG A 257 -8.32 12.86 -1.71
C ARG A 257 -8.66 13.17 -3.16
N GLN A 258 -9.86 13.68 -3.35
CA GLN A 258 -10.32 14.10 -4.68
C GLN A 258 -9.54 15.33 -5.15
N ARG A 259 -9.02 15.27 -6.39
CA ARG A 259 -8.31 16.32 -7.09
C ARG A 259 -8.81 16.48 -8.54
N ASP A 260 -7.95 16.97 -9.44
CA ASP A 260 -8.36 17.35 -10.79
C ASP A 260 -8.49 16.16 -11.75
N SER A 261 -7.98 14.97 -11.40
CA SER A 261 -8.02 13.78 -12.27
C SER A 261 -9.34 13.01 -12.22
N THR A 262 -10.28 13.40 -11.36
CA THR A 262 -11.62 12.78 -11.30
C THR A 262 -12.71 13.81 -11.46
N ARG A 263 -13.83 13.38 -12.08
CA ARG A 263 -15.07 14.16 -12.08
C ARG A 263 -15.56 14.32 -10.63
N LYS A 264 -16.22 15.43 -10.35
CA LYS A 264 -16.85 15.68 -9.05
C LYS A 264 -18.24 15.06 -9.01
N LEU A 265 -18.64 14.61 -7.82
CA LEU A 265 -20.03 14.20 -7.54
C LEU A 265 -20.95 15.40 -7.57
#